data_63b3b234774dd78e88756d9e68c0518f
#
_entry.id   63b3b234774dd78e88756d9e68c0518f
#
_cell.length_a   1.000
_cell.length_b   1.000
_cell.length_c   1.000
_cell.angle_alpha   90.00
_cell.angle_beta   90.00
_cell.angle_gamma   90.00
#
_symmetry.space_group_name_H-M   'P 1'
#
loop_
_entity.id
_entity.type
_entity.pdbx_description
1 polymer ?
#
loop_
_entity_poly.entity_id
_entity_poly.type
_entity_poly.pdbx_seq_one_letter_code
_entity_poly.pdbx_strand_id
1 'polypeptide(L)'
;YNPVQRKLRVYSSITLRVIEVEGDSENKLSEGSIARMTPELNDAFSRRFINSQSISSRYDYIEEHGKIVVITDPIYDVALAPFIQWKIEKGIETEVVYADDIGGINAIKNFLEDQYYNEGLTHVIIAGDEDQVPSELVSNSGGTGYCDPCYSYIEGNDSYPEFFVGRLLTHNVSEMESVVERHLDYAKNP
;
A
#
# COMPACT_ATOMS: atom_id res chain seq x y z
N TYR A 1 4.80 -16.47 31.09
CA TYR A 1 5.80 -16.82 32.08
C TYR A 1 5.48 -16.15 33.42
N ASN A 2 5.48 -16.92 34.50
CA ASN A 2 5.36 -16.38 35.85
C ASN A 2 6.76 -16.37 36.49
N PRO A 3 7.40 -15.22 36.67
CA PRO A 3 8.77 -15.14 37.18
C PRO A 3 8.91 -15.55 38.66
N VAL A 4 7.85 -15.36 39.46
CA VAL A 4 7.83 -15.72 40.89
C VAL A 4 7.79 -17.25 41.07
N GLN A 5 6.97 -17.93 40.28
CA GLN A 5 6.82 -19.39 40.32
C GLN A 5 7.78 -20.11 39.36
N ARG A 6 8.53 -19.38 38.53
CA ARG A 6 9.38 -19.90 37.45
C ARG A 6 8.67 -20.90 36.53
N LYS A 7 7.39 -20.67 36.26
CA LYS A 7 6.55 -21.51 35.41
C LYS A 7 6.25 -20.85 34.09
N LEU A 8 6.43 -21.57 33.01
CA LEU A 8 5.97 -21.26 31.68
C LEU A 8 4.61 -21.93 31.48
N ARG A 9 3.56 -21.16 31.19
CA ARG A 9 2.29 -21.73 30.77
C ARG A 9 2.26 -21.74 29.24
N VAL A 10 2.15 -22.91 28.68
CA VAL A 10 2.01 -23.14 27.25
C VAL A 10 0.58 -23.63 26.99
N TYR A 11 -0.11 -22.97 26.06
CA TYR A 11 -1.43 -23.39 25.62
C TYR A 11 -1.27 -24.25 24.39
N SER A 12 -1.80 -25.48 24.43
CA SER A 12 -1.79 -26.40 23.29
C SER A 12 -2.89 -26.10 22.26
N SER A 13 -3.93 -25.39 22.69
CA SER A 13 -5.02 -24.93 21.82
C SER A 13 -5.63 -23.68 22.38
N ILE A 14 -6.11 -22.81 21.49
CA ILE A 14 -6.91 -21.62 21.81
C ILE A 14 -8.15 -21.70 20.94
N THR A 15 -9.33 -21.64 21.58
CA THR A 15 -10.60 -21.54 20.84
C THR A 15 -11.09 -20.10 20.94
N LEU A 16 -11.28 -19.48 19.79
CA LEU A 16 -11.86 -18.14 19.68
C LEU A 16 -13.30 -18.25 19.21
N ARG A 17 -14.19 -17.51 19.86
CA ARG A 17 -15.57 -17.35 19.43
C ARG A 17 -15.78 -15.90 19.06
N VAL A 18 -16.07 -15.65 17.80
CA VAL A 18 -16.51 -14.33 17.31
C VAL A 18 -18.03 -14.25 17.52
N ILE A 19 -18.49 -13.19 18.16
CA ILE A 19 -19.92 -12.94 18.42
C ILE A 19 -20.25 -11.61 17.78
N GLU A 20 -21.26 -11.61 16.93
CA GLU A 20 -21.81 -10.39 16.35
C GLU A 20 -22.64 -9.68 17.42
N VAL A 21 -22.41 -8.39 17.63
CA VAL A 21 -23.13 -7.55 18.60
C VAL A 21 -23.79 -6.42 17.83
N GLU A 22 -25.05 -6.16 18.14
CA GLU A 22 -25.75 -4.99 17.62
C GLU A 22 -25.18 -3.72 18.27
N GLY A 23 -24.86 -2.70 17.47
CA GLY A 23 -24.35 -1.41 17.91
C GLY A 23 -23.49 -0.71 16.88
N ASP A 24 -23.14 0.54 17.15
CA ASP A 24 -22.16 1.26 16.35
C ASP A 24 -20.78 0.63 16.55
N SER A 25 -20.18 0.17 15.47
CA SER A 25 -18.82 -0.38 15.48
C SER A 25 -17.82 0.66 15.03
N GLU A 26 -16.66 0.71 15.71
CA GLU A 26 -15.49 1.38 15.16
C GLU A 26 -15.02 0.62 13.91
N ASN A 27 -14.55 1.35 12.91
CA ASN A 27 -14.01 0.78 11.66
C ASN A 27 -15.03 -0.09 10.89
N LYS A 28 -16.25 0.36 10.83
CA LYS A 28 -17.27 -0.29 10.00
C LYS A 28 -16.92 -0.04 8.53
N LEU A 29 -16.77 -1.11 7.76
CA LEU A 29 -16.58 -1.01 6.32
C LEU A 29 -17.77 -0.25 5.71
N SER A 30 -17.52 0.86 5.01
CA SER A 30 -18.57 1.60 4.32
C SER A 30 -19.13 0.77 3.15
N GLU A 31 -20.43 0.81 2.96
CA GLU A 31 -21.04 0.26 1.75
C GLU A 31 -20.69 1.18 0.58
N GLY A 32 -19.86 0.74 -0.32
CA GLY A 32 -19.46 1.56 -1.50
C GLY A 32 -18.00 1.40 -1.90
N SER A 33 -17.25 0.59 -1.16
CA SER A 33 -15.88 0.25 -1.51
C SER A 33 -15.78 -0.60 -2.78
N ILE A 34 -14.60 -0.74 -3.27
CA ILE A 34 -14.18 -1.40 -4.50
C ILE A 34 -15.07 -2.59 -4.86
N ALA A 35 -15.70 -2.51 -6.03
CA ALA A 35 -16.45 -3.63 -6.58
C ALA A 35 -15.54 -4.74 -7.15
N ARG A 36 -14.25 -4.47 -7.34
CA ARG A 36 -13.30 -5.37 -8.01
C ARG A 36 -12.24 -5.88 -7.04
N MET A 37 -11.93 -7.16 -7.12
CA MET A 37 -10.90 -7.82 -6.34
C MET A 37 -9.78 -8.29 -7.24
N THR A 38 -8.63 -7.59 -7.21
CA THR A 38 -7.43 -8.00 -7.94
C THR A 38 -6.72 -9.17 -7.26
N PRO A 39 -5.83 -9.90 -7.96
CA PRO A 39 -5.04 -10.98 -7.37
C PRO A 39 -4.26 -10.55 -6.11
N GLU A 40 -3.69 -9.34 -6.12
CA GLU A 40 -2.92 -8.81 -4.99
C GLU A 40 -3.78 -8.58 -3.76
N LEU A 41 -4.95 -7.96 -3.94
CA LEU A 41 -5.89 -7.72 -2.84
C LEU A 41 -6.46 -9.04 -2.31
N ASN A 42 -6.82 -9.96 -3.22
CA ASN A 42 -7.31 -11.27 -2.83
C ASN A 42 -6.27 -12.07 -2.02
N ASP A 43 -5.00 -12.05 -2.44
CA ASP A 43 -3.92 -12.69 -1.70
C ASP A 43 -3.73 -12.03 -0.31
N ALA A 44 -3.71 -10.70 -0.25
CA ALA A 44 -3.58 -9.97 0.99
C ALA A 44 -4.74 -10.28 1.96
N PHE A 45 -5.97 -10.30 1.49
CA PHE A 45 -7.15 -10.57 2.32
C PHE A 45 -7.23 -12.02 2.77
N SER A 46 -6.94 -12.97 1.88
CA SER A 46 -6.97 -14.40 2.21
C SER A 46 -5.98 -14.79 3.30
N ARG A 47 -4.86 -14.09 3.39
CA ARG A 47 -3.82 -14.34 4.40
C ARG A 47 -4.05 -13.60 5.72
N ARG A 48 -4.82 -12.52 5.74
CA ARG A 48 -4.92 -11.62 6.90
C ARG A 48 -6.28 -11.64 7.59
N PHE A 49 -7.34 -11.96 6.87
CA PHE A 49 -8.69 -11.95 7.42
C PHE A 49 -9.27 -13.35 7.54
N ILE A 50 -9.69 -13.71 8.76
CA ILE A 50 -10.29 -15.02 9.07
C ILE A 50 -11.57 -15.25 8.25
N ASN A 51 -12.29 -14.16 7.93
CA ASN A 51 -13.55 -14.16 7.17
C ASN A 51 -13.37 -13.80 5.69
N SER A 52 -12.17 -13.93 5.15
CA SER A 52 -11.85 -13.57 3.76
C SER A 52 -12.80 -14.21 2.74
N GLN A 53 -13.24 -15.46 2.96
CA GLN A 53 -14.20 -16.13 2.08
C GLN A 53 -15.57 -15.46 2.03
N SER A 54 -16.02 -14.89 3.14
CA SER A 54 -17.29 -14.13 3.17
C SER A 54 -17.13 -12.73 2.57
N ILE A 55 -15.93 -12.18 2.62
CA ILE A 55 -15.61 -10.90 1.99
C ILE A 55 -15.52 -11.07 0.47
N SER A 56 -14.89 -12.13 -0.02
CA SER A 56 -14.73 -12.39 -1.45
C SER A 56 -16.05 -12.45 -2.23
N SER A 57 -17.16 -12.83 -1.57
CA SER A 57 -18.48 -12.82 -2.19
C SER A 57 -19.06 -11.42 -2.45
N ARG A 58 -18.44 -10.36 -1.92
CA ARG A 58 -18.87 -8.97 -2.11
C ARG A 58 -18.19 -8.27 -3.27
N TYR A 59 -17.15 -8.89 -3.85
CA TYR A 59 -16.33 -8.30 -4.90
C TYR A 59 -16.33 -9.19 -6.13
N ASP A 60 -16.27 -8.57 -7.28
CA ASP A 60 -16.01 -9.24 -8.54
C ASP A 60 -14.49 -9.50 -8.66
N TYR A 61 -14.10 -10.77 -8.63
CA TYR A 61 -12.71 -11.14 -8.84
C TYR A 61 -12.34 -10.92 -10.31
N ILE A 62 -11.22 -10.23 -10.52
CA ILE A 62 -10.63 -10.01 -11.84
C ILE A 62 -9.27 -10.70 -11.90
N GLU A 63 -8.90 -11.20 -13.08
CA GLU A 63 -7.62 -11.90 -13.28
C GLU A 63 -6.47 -10.93 -13.57
N GLU A 64 -6.79 -9.71 -13.99
CA GLU A 64 -5.82 -8.67 -14.28
C GLU A 64 -5.15 -8.16 -13.00
N HIS A 65 -3.85 -7.91 -13.11
CA HIS A 65 -3.10 -7.20 -12.06
C HIS A 65 -3.66 -5.79 -11.89
N GLY A 66 -3.62 -5.30 -10.67
CA GLY A 66 -3.99 -3.93 -10.38
C GLY A 66 -2.95 -2.94 -10.90
N LYS A 67 -3.38 -1.68 -11.01
CA LYS A 67 -2.58 -0.56 -11.50
C LYS A 67 -1.50 -0.15 -10.50
N ILE A 68 -0.31 0.18 -11.02
CA ILE A 68 0.77 0.84 -10.27
C ILE A 68 0.84 2.30 -10.71
N VAL A 69 0.81 3.23 -9.74
CA VAL A 69 1.15 4.63 -9.96
C VAL A 69 2.53 4.90 -9.38
N VAL A 70 3.42 5.45 -10.18
CA VAL A 70 4.75 5.92 -9.75
C VAL A 70 4.73 7.44 -9.68
N ILE A 71 4.84 7.99 -8.48
CA ILE A 71 4.93 9.44 -8.25
C ILE A 71 6.40 9.80 -8.10
N THR A 72 6.89 10.73 -8.91
CA THR A 72 8.32 11.06 -8.97
C THR A 72 8.57 12.51 -9.38
N ASP A 73 9.83 12.85 -9.54
CA ASP A 73 10.33 14.06 -10.17
C ASP A 73 10.93 13.71 -11.56
N PRO A 74 10.78 14.55 -12.60
CA PRO A 74 11.33 14.31 -13.94
C PRO A 74 12.84 14.00 -13.97
N ILE A 75 13.61 14.41 -12.97
CA ILE A 75 15.05 14.11 -12.89
C ILE A 75 15.35 12.61 -12.84
N TYR A 76 14.37 11.80 -12.39
CA TYR A 76 14.53 10.35 -12.24
C TYR A 76 14.04 9.52 -13.43
N ASP A 77 13.49 10.14 -14.49
CA ASP A 77 12.88 9.43 -15.63
C ASP A 77 13.79 8.36 -16.23
N VAL A 78 15.04 8.74 -16.50
CA VAL A 78 16.01 7.81 -17.12
C VAL A 78 16.37 6.67 -16.16
N ALA A 79 16.54 6.98 -14.88
CA ALA A 79 16.89 5.99 -13.86
C ALA A 79 15.74 5.02 -13.58
N LEU A 80 14.49 5.48 -13.63
CA LEU A 80 13.31 4.67 -13.40
C LEU A 80 12.84 3.85 -14.61
N ALA A 81 13.23 4.25 -15.82
CA ALA A 81 12.75 3.61 -17.05
C ALA A 81 12.92 2.08 -17.05
N PRO A 82 14.04 1.46 -16.61
CA PRO A 82 14.15 0.00 -16.55
C PRO A 82 13.17 -0.66 -15.57
N PHE A 83 12.86 0.01 -14.44
CA PHE A 83 11.88 -0.49 -13.47
C PHE A 83 10.47 -0.48 -14.07
N ILE A 84 10.08 0.63 -14.68
CA ILE A 84 8.76 0.80 -15.31
C ILE A 84 8.57 -0.20 -16.45
N GLN A 85 9.58 -0.31 -17.34
CA GLN A 85 9.56 -1.28 -18.41
C GLN A 85 9.36 -2.71 -17.90
N TRP A 86 10.06 -3.10 -16.81
CA TRP A 86 9.92 -4.40 -16.19
C TRP A 86 8.49 -4.66 -15.65
N LYS A 87 7.84 -3.66 -15.08
CA LYS A 87 6.45 -3.80 -14.61
C LYS A 87 5.49 -3.99 -15.78
N ILE A 88 5.64 -3.23 -16.84
CA ILE A 88 4.85 -3.35 -18.07
C ILE A 88 5.06 -4.73 -18.74
N GLU A 89 6.30 -5.21 -18.82
CA GLU A 89 6.61 -6.55 -19.35
C GLU A 89 5.95 -7.68 -18.54
N LYS A 90 5.70 -7.45 -17.26
CA LYS A 90 4.93 -8.36 -16.40
C LYS A 90 3.41 -8.26 -16.58
N GLY A 91 2.93 -7.40 -17.47
CA GLY A 91 1.50 -7.17 -17.70
C GLY A 91 0.84 -6.30 -16.65
N ILE A 92 1.61 -5.53 -15.86
CA ILE A 92 1.06 -4.64 -14.85
C ILE A 92 0.94 -3.24 -15.44
N GLU A 93 -0.26 -2.69 -15.45
CA GLU A 93 -0.49 -1.30 -15.84
C GLU A 93 0.31 -0.38 -14.92
N THR A 94 1.16 0.46 -15.51
CA THR A 94 2.05 1.33 -14.74
C THR A 94 2.02 2.74 -15.31
N GLU A 95 1.56 3.67 -14.50
CA GLU A 95 1.49 5.11 -14.82
C GLU A 95 2.56 5.86 -14.05
N VAL A 96 3.23 6.80 -14.73
CA VAL A 96 4.20 7.72 -14.10
C VAL A 96 3.61 9.11 -14.07
N VAL A 97 3.63 9.74 -12.92
CA VAL A 97 3.14 11.09 -12.70
C VAL A 97 4.16 11.91 -11.93
N TYR A 98 4.22 13.21 -12.19
CA TYR A 98 5.15 14.08 -11.50
C TYR A 98 4.46 14.81 -10.35
N ALA A 99 5.12 14.81 -9.19
CA ALA A 99 4.56 15.43 -7.98
C ALA A 99 4.23 16.91 -8.19
N ASP A 100 5.09 17.65 -8.90
CA ASP A 100 4.90 19.06 -9.18
C ASP A 100 3.68 19.34 -10.08
N ASP A 101 3.35 18.43 -11.00
CA ASP A 101 2.18 18.57 -11.87
C ASP A 101 0.86 18.32 -11.11
N ILE A 102 0.90 17.47 -10.09
CA ILE A 102 -0.27 17.17 -9.24
C ILE A 102 -0.45 18.29 -8.20
N GLY A 103 0.64 18.66 -7.53
CA GLY A 103 0.66 19.67 -6.48
C GLY A 103 1.03 19.11 -5.10
N GLY A 104 0.62 19.78 -4.03
CA GLY A 104 0.97 19.41 -2.66
C GLY A 104 0.28 18.12 -2.15
N ILE A 105 0.59 17.75 -0.91
CA ILE A 105 0.15 16.50 -0.26
C ILE A 105 -1.35 16.20 -0.45
N ASN A 106 -2.20 17.18 -0.23
CA ASN A 106 -3.65 17.00 -0.39
C ASN A 106 -4.07 16.74 -1.84
N ALA A 107 -3.39 17.36 -2.80
CA ALA A 107 -3.68 17.15 -4.23
C ALA A 107 -3.24 15.74 -4.65
N ILE A 108 -2.08 15.28 -4.18
CA ILE A 108 -1.61 13.90 -4.39
C ILE A 108 -2.60 12.91 -3.78
N LYS A 109 -3.06 13.15 -2.54
CA LYS A 109 -4.04 12.26 -1.90
C LYS A 109 -5.34 12.18 -2.69
N ASN A 110 -5.90 13.31 -3.12
CA ASN A 110 -7.12 13.35 -3.93
C ASN A 110 -6.94 12.65 -5.29
N PHE A 111 -5.78 12.81 -5.92
CA PHE A 111 -5.45 12.10 -7.15
C PHE A 111 -5.42 10.58 -6.93
N LEU A 112 -4.77 10.11 -5.88
CA LEU A 112 -4.69 8.70 -5.55
C LEU A 112 -6.05 8.09 -5.15
N GLU A 113 -6.89 8.88 -4.48
CA GLU A 113 -8.28 8.51 -4.18
C GLU A 113 -9.09 8.29 -5.47
N ASP A 114 -8.97 9.18 -6.45
CA ASP A 114 -9.61 9.01 -7.76
C ASP A 114 -9.09 7.78 -8.49
N GLN A 115 -7.78 7.56 -8.49
CA GLN A 115 -7.15 6.38 -9.06
C GLN A 115 -7.63 5.07 -8.40
N TYR A 116 -7.83 5.09 -7.09
CA TYR A 116 -8.32 3.96 -6.33
C TYR A 116 -9.76 3.59 -6.70
N TYR A 117 -10.67 4.58 -6.73
CA TYR A 117 -12.07 4.32 -7.01
C TYR A 117 -12.38 4.04 -8.48
N ASN A 118 -11.65 4.66 -9.39
CA ASN A 118 -12.02 4.69 -10.82
C ASN A 118 -11.07 3.91 -11.72
N GLU A 119 -9.78 3.78 -11.36
CA GLU A 119 -8.75 3.28 -12.26
C GLU A 119 -8.08 1.98 -11.78
N GLY A 120 -8.56 1.39 -10.68
CA GLY A 120 -8.04 0.09 -10.19
C GLY A 120 -6.65 0.16 -9.57
N LEU A 121 -6.31 1.29 -8.93
CA LEU A 121 -5.05 1.46 -8.21
C LEU A 121 -4.89 0.40 -7.12
N THR A 122 -3.75 -0.28 -7.12
CA THR A 122 -3.37 -1.23 -6.05
C THR A 122 -2.04 -0.90 -5.41
N HIS A 123 -1.14 -0.24 -6.14
CA HIS A 123 0.20 0.07 -5.64
C HIS A 123 0.60 1.49 -6.00
N VAL A 124 1.22 2.16 -5.05
CA VAL A 124 1.90 3.45 -5.26
C VAL A 124 3.37 3.29 -4.95
N ILE A 125 4.21 3.70 -5.88
CA ILE A 125 5.65 3.81 -5.69
C ILE A 125 5.99 5.29 -5.68
N ILE A 126 6.48 5.76 -4.55
CA ILE A 126 7.03 7.11 -4.40
C ILE A 126 8.53 7.02 -4.71
N ALA A 127 9.00 7.74 -5.70
CA ALA A 127 10.40 7.71 -6.11
C ALA A 127 11.06 9.08 -5.90
N GLY A 128 11.98 9.13 -4.94
CA GLY A 128 12.63 10.34 -4.44
C GLY A 128 12.45 10.53 -2.94
N ASP A 129 13.01 11.59 -2.38
CA ASP A 129 12.81 12.01 -1.00
C ASP A 129 11.65 13.01 -0.84
N GLU A 130 11.54 13.66 0.31
CA GLU A 130 10.45 14.58 0.62
C GLU A 130 10.52 15.90 -0.15
N ASP A 131 11.70 16.27 -0.65
CA ASP A 131 11.88 17.48 -1.47
C ASP A 131 11.33 17.27 -2.89
N GLN A 132 11.37 16.04 -3.42
CA GLN A 132 10.83 15.69 -4.73
C GLN A 132 9.35 15.28 -4.64
N VAL A 133 9.02 14.41 -3.67
CA VAL A 133 7.64 13.94 -3.46
C VAL A 133 7.29 14.09 -1.98
N PRO A 134 6.54 15.12 -1.61
CA PRO A 134 6.25 15.40 -0.21
C PRO A 134 5.44 14.29 0.44
N SER A 135 5.56 14.16 1.76
CA SER A 135 4.74 13.28 2.60
C SER A 135 4.23 14.01 3.83
N GLU A 136 3.11 13.56 4.35
CA GLU A 136 2.51 14.11 5.55
C GLU A 136 3.45 13.90 6.76
N LEU A 137 3.69 14.98 7.51
CA LEU A 137 4.45 14.90 8.74
C LEU A 137 3.51 14.62 9.92
N VAL A 138 3.61 13.43 10.49
CA VAL A 138 2.78 13.00 11.61
C VAL A 138 3.56 12.91 12.90
N SER A 139 2.88 13.20 14.02
CA SER A 139 3.46 13.14 15.36
C SER A 139 2.63 12.20 16.23
N ASN A 140 3.31 11.31 16.93
CA ASN A 140 2.72 10.42 17.92
C ASN A 140 3.60 10.32 19.17
N SER A 141 3.24 9.44 20.10
CA SER A 141 4.01 9.22 21.34
C SER A 141 5.44 8.71 21.10
N GLY A 142 5.75 8.19 19.92
CA GLY A 142 7.08 7.70 19.53
C GLY A 142 7.96 8.74 18.86
N GLY A 143 7.41 9.90 18.47
CA GLY A 143 8.13 10.97 17.78
C GLY A 143 7.37 11.56 16.59
N THR A 144 8.10 12.32 15.78
CA THR A 144 7.59 12.94 14.55
C THR A 144 8.30 12.31 13.35
N GLY A 145 7.57 11.99 12.29
CA GLY A 145 8.12 11.41 11.07
C GLY A 145 7.19 11.54 9.89
N TYR A 146 7.74 11.35 8.70
CA TYR A 146 6.97 11.32 7.46
C TYR A 146 6.16 10.03 7.33
N CYS A 147 4.94 10.15 6.81
CA CYS A 147 3.97 9.06 6.71
C CYS A 147 3.58 8.81 5.26
N ASP A 148 4.37 8.01 4.54
CA ASP A 148 4.00 7.58 3.19
C ASP A 148 2.71 6.74 3.18
N PRO A 149 2.47 5.80 4.13
CA PRO A 149 1.22 5.06 4.19
C PRO A 149 -0.04 5.93 4.35
N CYS A 150 0.09 7.16 4.87
CA CYS A 150 -1.04 8.08 5.03
C CYS A 150 -1.73 8.44 3.70
N TYR A 151 -1.06 8.28 2.58
CA TYR A 151 -1.67 8.42 1.26
C TYR A 151 -2.72 7.35 0.96
N SER A 152 -2.61 6.18 1.57
CA SER A 152 -3.52 5.06 1.34
C SER A 152 -4.69 4.96 2.33
N TYR A 153 -4.78 5.87 3.29
CA TYR A 153 -5.91 5.92 4.22
C TYR A 153 -7.05 6.72 3.58
N ILE A 154 -7.89 6.05 2.80
CA ILE A 154 -8.92 6.64 1.97
C ILE A 154 -10.30 6.45 2.61
N GLU A 155 -10.64 5.22 2.96
CA GLU A 155 -11.95 4.88 3.50
C GLU A 155 -11.96 4.85 5.03
N GLY A 156 -13.11 5.23 5.60
CA GLY A 156 -13.28 5.19 7.04
C GLY A 156 -12.60 6.35 7.77
N ASN A 157 -12.37 6.16 9.06
CA ASN A 157 -11.62 7.08 9.92
C ASN A 157 -10.60 6.27 10.73
N ASP A 158 -9.85 5.47 10.03
CA ASP A 158 -8.87 4.56 10.61
C ASP A 158 -7.51 4.66 9.88
N SER A 159 -6.58 3.80 10.21
CA SER A 159 -5.25 3.74 9.61
C SER A 159 -5.02 2.41 8.87
N TYR A 160 -6.07 1.83 8.31
CA TYR A 160 -5.95 0.68 7.44
C TYR A 160 -5.74 1.15 5.99
N PRO A 161 -4.68 0.69 5.32
CA PRO A 161 -4.39 1.09 3.95
C PRO A 161 -5.29 0.37 2.95
N GLU A 162 -5.86 1.10 1.99
CA GLU A 162 -6.66 0.56 0.89
C GLU A 162 -5.80 0.08 -0.28
N PHE A 163 -4.59 0.62 -0.43
CA PHE A 163 -3.62 0.16 -1.42
C PHE A 163 -2.20 0.17 -0.83
N PHE A 164 -1.27 -0.48 -1.51
CA PHE A 164 0.10 -0.60 -1.06
C PHE A 164 0.91 0.65 -1.43
N VAL A 165 1.63 1.21 -0.47
CA VAL A 165 2.53 2.35 -0.69
C VAL A 165 3.95 1.96 -0.32
N GLY A 166 4.91 2.28 -1.19
CA GLY A 166 6.33 2.10 -0.91
C GLY A 166 7.15 3.25 -1.49
N ARG A 167 8.24 3.61 -0.81
CA ARG A 167 9.16 4.66 -1.28
C ARG A 167 10.50 4.08 -1.71
N LEU A 168 10.96 4.49 -2.89
CA LEU A 168 12.36 4.39 -3.29
C LEU A 168 13.06 5.66 -2.83
N LEU A 169 13.52 5.65 -1.57
CA LEU A 169 14.14 6.82 -0.95
C LEU A 169 15.54 7.04 -1.55
N THR A 170 15.69 8.13 -2.27
CA THR A 170 16.95 8.52 -2.94
C THR A 170 17.02 10.03 -3.05
N HIS A 171 18.25 10.58 -2.94
CA HIS A 171 18.50 12.02 -2.99
C HIS A 171 19.05 12.49 -4.34
N ASN A 172 19.44 11.56 -5.22
CA ASN A 172 20.01 11.87 -6.52
C ASN A 172 19.85 10.73 -7.52
N VAL A 173 20.11 11.01 -8.79
CA VAL A 173 19.94 10.07 -9.92
C VAL A 173 20.79 8.81 -9.75
N SER A 174 22.05 8.92 -9.31
CA SER A 174 22.93 7.76 -9.16
C SER A 174 22.47 6.79 -8.07
N GLU A 175 21.86 7.31 -6.99
CA GLU A 175 21.24 6.47 -5.97
C GLU A 175 20.00 5.76 -6.54
N MET A 176 19.19 6.47 -7.31
CA MET A 176 18.01 5.89 -7.96
C MET A 176 18.40 4.75 -8.92
N GLU A 177 19.42 4.98 -9.78
CA GLU A 177 19.96 3.93 -10.65
C GLU A 177 20.38 2.69 -9.86
N SER A 178 21.08 2.87 -8.74
CA SER A 178 21.55 1.78 -7.89
C SER A 178 20.40 1.02 -7.20
N VAL A 179 19.35 1.73 -6.79
CA VAL A 179 18.15 1.12 -6.16
C VAL A 179 17.38 0.32 -7.20
N VAL A 180 17.18 0.88 -8.40
CA VAL A 180 16.49 0.21 -9.51
C VAL A 180 17.26 -1.04 -9.95
N GLU A 181 18.58 -0.95 -10.13
CA GLU A 181 19.41 -2.09 -10.49
C GLU A 181 19.27 -3.24 -9.48
N ARG A 182 19.43 -2.95 -8.19
CA ARG A 182 19.27 -3.97 -7.11
C ARG A 182 17.89 -4.57 -7.08
N HIS A 183 16.83 -3.75 -7.29
CA HIS A 183 15.47 -4.24 -7.34
C HIS A 183 15.25 -5.21 -8.51
N LEU A 184 15.75 -4.85 -9.69
CA LEU A 184 15.63 -5.68 -10.88
C LEU A 184 16.45 -6.95 -10.78
N ASP A 185 17.65 -6.89 -10.22
CA ASP A 185 18.49 -8.08 -9.99
C ASP A 185 17.77 -9.06 -9.07
N TYR A 186 17.28 -8.60 -7.93
CA TYR A 186 16.49 -9.43 -7.01
C TYR A 186 15.21 -9.99 -7.64
N ALA A 187 14.51 -9.19 -8.45
CA ALA A 187 13.24 -9.59 -9.07
C ALA A 187 13.42 -10.61 -10.22
N LYS A 188 14.57 -10.57 -10.90
CA LYS A 188 14.88 -11.44 -12.05
C LYS A 188 15.69 -12.68 -11.65
N ASN A 189 16.44 -12.60 -10.57
CA ASN A 189 17.34 -13.65 -10.07
C ASN A 189 17.08 -13.91 -8.57
N PRO A 190 15.88 -14.38 -8.18
CA PRO A 190 15.47 -14.57 -6.78
C PRO A 190 16.24 -15.70 -6.08
#